data_a4542ed2541ef0612b0a8d86f73991ea
#
_entry.id   a4542ed2541ef0612b0a8d86f73991ea
#
_cell.length_a   1.000
_cell.length_b   1.000
_cell.length_c   1.000
_cell.angle_alpha   90.00
_cell.angle_beta   90.00
_cell.angle_gamma   90.00
#
_symmetry.space_group_name_H-M   'P 1'
#
loop_
_entity.id
_entity.type
_entity.pdbx_description
1 polymer ?
#
loop_
_entity_poly.entity_id
_entity_poly.type
_entity_poly.pdbx_seq_one_letter_code
_entity_poly.pdbx_strand_id
1 'polypeptide(L)'
;NLDADYGMFRNTGEEFQPNYYYDAAEQVKLSERIFASSTPTNIDIYTFKADFENKLWGGQLGAGVKVSYVRTDNTFDFFNVLDNVKVLNIDLSNQFIYTENVNAAYVSYSRQLKKWGFNAGLRAEQTNSEGDLQAYKPVNDDNVQRHYLDFFPSGGVTYNLNQKNTFALNYSRRVNRPSYQDL
;
A
#
# COMPACT_ATOMS: atom_id res chain seq x y z
N ASN A 1 11.47 12.64 19.37
CA ASN A 1 10.15 12.04 19.29
C ASN A 1 10.29 10.58 18.90
N LEU A 2 9.51 9.69 19.55
CA LEU A 2 9.47 8.27 19.24
C LEU A 2 8.01 7.88 19.11
N ASP A 3 7.67 7.24 18.00
CA ASP A 3 6.32 6.78 17.71
C ASP A 3 6.36 5.30 17.32
N ALA A 4 5.42 4.52 17.83
CA ALA A 4 5.23 3.12 17.45
C ALA A 4 3.73 2.86 17.31
N ASP A 5 3.33 2.37 16.15
CA ASP A 5 1.94 2.14 15.81
C ASP A 5 1.72 0.69 15.36
N TYR A 6 0.58 0.15 15.73
CA TYR A 6 0.05 -1.10 15.20
C TYR A 6 -1.35 -0.86 14.65
N GLY A 7 -1.57 -1.27 13.42
CA GLY A 7 -2.87 -1.23 12.75
C GLY A 7 -3.31 -2.63 12.33
N MET A 8 -4.58 -2.92 12.49
CA MET A 8 -5.18 -4.19 12.10
C MET A 8 -6.47 -3.93 11.33
N PHE A 9 -6.62 -4.60 10.19
CA PHE A 9 -7.85 -4.62 9.41
C PHE A 9 -8.25 -6.07 9.15
N ARG A 10 -9.51 -6.40 9.38
CA ARG A 10 -10.09 -7.71 9.12
C ARG A 10 -11.44 -7.49 8.45
N ASN A 11 -11.62 -8.11 7.30
CA ASN A 11 -12.88 -8.06 6.56
C ASN A 11 -13.16 -9.40 5.91
N THR A 12 -14.43 -9.75 5.73
CA THR A 12 -14.83 -10.89 4.93
C THR A 12 -15.97 -10.46 4.01
N GLY A 13 -15.71 -10.48 2.72
CA GLY A 13 -16.74 -10.32 1.70
C GLY A 13 -17.38 -11.67 1.41
N GLU A 14 -18.68 -11.72 1.24
CA GLU A 14 -19.39 -12.89 0.73
C GLU A 14 -20.27 -12.46 -0.44
N GLU A 15 -20.25 -13.25 -1.50
CA GLU A 15 -21.09 -13.03 -2.67
C GLU A 15 -21.83 -14.31 -3.02
N PHE A 16 -23.07 -14.14 -3.46
CA PHE A 16 -23.89 -15.22 -3.97
C PHE A 16 -24.43 -14.82 -5.34
N GLN A 17 -24.09 -15.61 -6.36
CA GLN A 17 -24.33 -15.29 -7.75
C GLN A 17 -25.11 -16.40 -8.46
N PRO A 18 -26.45 -16.34 -8.49
CA PRO A 18 -27.27 -17.25 -9.28
C PRO A 18 -27.30 -16.82 -10.73
N ASN A 19 -27.01 -17.75 -11.64
CA ASN A 19 -27.15 -17.56 -13.09
C ASN A 19 -28.20 -18.52 -13.62
N TYR A 20 -29.21 -17.96 -14.25
CA TYR A 20 -30.32 -18.73 -14.85
C TYR A 20 -30.25 -18.58 -16.37
N TYR A 21 -30.38 -19.69 -17.08
CA TYR A 21 -30.38 -19.73 -18.53
C TYR A 21 -31.77 -20.13 -19.01
N TYR A 22 -32.30 -19.33 -19.93
CA TYR A 22 -33.64 -19.51 -20.48
C TYR A 22 -33.58 -19.82 -21.96
N ASP A 23 -34.69 -20.29 -22.53
CA ASP A 23 -34.89 -20.42 -23.97
C ASP A 23 -34.92 -19.06 -24.67
N ALA A 24 -34.89 -19.04 -25.99
CA ALA A 24 -34.89 -17.82 -26.81
C ALA A 24 -36.15 -16.94 -26.61
N ALA A 25 -37.24 -17.51 -26.09
CA ALA A 25 -38.49 -16.80 -25.78
C ALA A 25 -38.56 -16.34 -24.32
N GLU A 26 -37.50 -16.60 -23.52
CA GLU A 26 -37.41 -16.29 -22.08
C GLU A 26 -38.54 -16.89 -21.22
N GLN A 27 -39.18 -17.95 -21.72
CA GLN A 27 -40.33 -18.57 -21.03
C GLN A 27 -39.98 -19.81 -20.23
N VAL A 28 -38.97 -20.56 -20.69
CA VAL A 28 -38.57 -21.81 -20.05
C VAL A 28 -37.14 -21.74 -19.55
N LYS A 29 -36.95 -21.96 -18.24
CA LYS A 29 -35.61 -22.09 -17.66
C LYS A 29 -34.97 -23.40 -18.11
N LEU A 30 -33.90 -23.30 -18.88
CA LEU A 30 -33.17 -24.45 -19.44
C LEU A 30 -32.16 -25.03 -18.43
N SER A 31 -31.47 -24.18 -17.71
CA SER A 31 -30.46 -24.58 -16.73
C SER A 31 -30.18 -23.46 -15.73
N GLU A 32 -29.47 -23.82 -14.68
CA GLU A 32 -28.91 -22.83 -13.74
C GLU A 32 -27.49 -23.19 -13.35
N ARG A 33 -26.70 -22.15 -13.03
CA ARG A 33 -25.39 -22.29 -12.39
C ARG A 33 -25.33 -21.29 -11.25
N ILE A 34 -25.19 -21.80 -10.05
CA ILE A 34 -25.13 -20.96 -8.84
C ILE A 34 -23.70 -21.01 -8.31
N PHE A 35 -23.14 -19.84 -8.08
CA PHE A 35 -21.83 -19.66 -7.48
C PHE A 35 -21.93 -18.92 -6.17
N ALA A 36 -20.96 -19.12 -5.33
CA ALA A 36 -20.74 -18.31 -4.13
C ALA A 36 -19.25 -18.04 -3.99
N SER A 37 -18.89 -16.93 -3.38
CA SER A 37 -17.50 -16.67 -3.01
C SER A 37 -17.39 -16.12 -1.61
N SER A 38 -16.24 -16.35 -0.99
CA SER A 38 -15.84 -15.76 0.29
C SER A 38 -14.46 -15.18 0.13
N THR A 39 -14.29 -13.91 0.57
CA THR A 39 -13.04 -13.15 0.39
C THR A 39 -12.57 -12.57 1.73
N PRO A 40 -12.09 -13.43 2.67
CA PRO A 40 -11.47 -12.92 3.88
C PRO A 40 -10.18 -12.17 3.55
N THR A 41 -10.06 -10.96 4.09
CA THR A 41 -8.89 -10.08 3.97
C THR A 41 -8.39 -9.72 5.35
N ASN A 42 -7.13 -10.00 5.62
CA ASN A 42 -6.45 -9.69 6.86
C ASN A 42 -5.25 -8.82 6.57
N ILE A 43 -5.18 -7.64 7.20
CA ILE A 43 -4.04 -6.72 7.06
C ILE A 43 -3.50 -6.40 8.44
N ASP A 44 -2.20 -6.56 8.62
CA ASP A 44 -1.45 -6.16 9.81
C ASP A 44 -0.37 -5.15 9.42
N ILE A 45 -0.33 -4.03 10.13
CA ILE A 45 0.59 -2.92 9.88
C ILE A 45 1.36 -2.61 11.17
N TYR A 46 2.68 -2.60 11.10
CA TYR A 46 3.57 -2.20 12.16
C TYR A 46 4.40 -1.02 11.69
N THR A 47 4.47 0.05 12.47
CA THR A 47 5.27 1.21 12.15
C THR A 47 6.07 1.64 13.37
N PHE A 48 7.34 1.95 13.15
CA PHE A 48 8.20 2.60 14.14
C PHE A 48 8.85 3.82 13.50
N LYS A 49 8.89 4.92 14.23
CA LYS A 49 9.48 6.18 13.80
C LYS A 49 10.25 6.83 14.94
N ALA A 50 11.43 7.36 14.63
CA ALA A 50 12.22 8.17 15.54
C ALA A 50 12.66 9.45 14.85
N ASP A 51 12.32 10.59 15.44
CA ASP A 51 12.68 11.93 14.97
C ASP A 51 13.59 12.64 15.94
N PHE A 52 14.58 13.33 15.42
CA PHE A 52 15.46 14.23 16.11
C PHE A 52 15.37 15.62 15.47
N GLU A 53 15.18 16.63 16.30
CA GLU A 53 15.20 18.02 15.87
C GLU A 53 16.15 18.83 16.77
N ASN A 54 16.94 19.69 16.17
CA ASN A 54 17.83 20.57 16.90
C ASN A 54 18.11 21.88 16.13
N LYS A 55 18.41 22.93 16.85
CA LYS A 55 18.90 24.17 16.27
C LYS A 55 20.39 24.03 15.94
N LEU A 56 20.77 24.27 14.70
CA LEU A 56 22.15 24.18 14.23
C LEU A 56 22.45 25.35 13.28
N TRP A 57 23.57 26.05 13.52
CA TRP A 57 24.03 27.18 12.71
C TRP A 57 22.96 28.23 12.37
N GLY A 58 22.07 28.54 13.33
CA GLY A 58 21.00 29.51 13.15
C GLY A 58 19.85 29.05 12.25
N GLY A 59 19.77 27.76 11.97
CA GLY A 59 18.66 27.08 11.31
C GLY A 59 18.13 25.94 12.18
N GLN A 60 17.25 25.13 11.61
CA GLN A 60 16.67 23.95 12.22
C GLN A 60 17.10 22.71 11.42
N LEU A 61 17.75 21.78 12.10
CA LEU A 61 18.10 20.46 11.60
C LEU A 61 17.05 19.48 12.07
N GLY A 62 16.50 18.70 11.13
CA GLY A 62 15.67 17.52 11.40
C GLY A 62 16.35 16.29 10.85
N ALA A 63 16.33 15.18 11.57
CA ALA A 63 16.77 13.89 11.09
C ALA A 63 15.86 12.80 11.68
N GLY A 64 15.67 11.70 10.97
CA GLY A 64 14.87 10.63 11.50
C GLY A 64 14.99 9.33 10.71
N VAL A 65 14.43 8.29 11.30
CA VAL A 65 14.30 6.98 10.72
C VAL A 65 12.85 6.50 10.84
N LYS A 66 12.40 5.73 9.85
CA LYS A 66 11.09 5.09 9.86
C LYS A 66 11.25 3.66 9.36
N VAL A 67 10.65 2.72 10.08
CA VAL A 67 10.49 1.33 9.67
C VAL A 67 9.00 1.03 9.60
N SER A 68 8.56 0.43 8.50
CA SER A 68 7.18 0.01 8.32
C SER A 68 7.17 -1.42 7.80
N TYR A 69 6.31 -2.25 8.36
CA TYR A 69 6.05 -3.61 7.89
C TYR A 69 4.56 -3.79 7.72
N VAL A 70 4.16 -4.26 6.55
CA VAL A 70 2.77 -4.58 6.21
C VAL A 70 2.70 -6.04 5.79
N ARG A 71 1.74 -6.76 6.31
CA ARG A 71 1.36 -8.08 5.82
C ARG A 71 -0.12 -8.05 5.47
N THR A 72 -0.41 -8.45 4.24
CA THR A 72 -1.78 -8.66 3.75
C THR A 72 -1.97 -10.13 3.41
N ASP A 73 -3.05 -10.71 3.89
CA ASP A 73 -3.45 -12.09 3.64
C ASP A 73 -4.86 -12.06 3.06
N ASN A 74 -4.97 -12.33 1.77
CA ASN A 74 -6.22 -12.35 1.02
C ASN A 74 -6.51 -13.78 0.59
N THR A 75 -7.60 -14.34 1.08
CA THR A 75 -8.11 -15.62 0.58
C THR A 75 -9.26 -15.37 -0.38
N PHE A 76 -9.32 -16.14 -1.43
CA PHE A 76 -10.44 -16.18 -2.37
C PHE A 76 -10.95 -17.61 -2.46
N ASP A 77 -12.04 -17.90 -1.77
CA ASP A 77 -12.73 -19.18 -1.83
C ASP A 77 -13.92 -19.09 -2.80
N PHE A 78 -13.83 -19.81 -3.90
CA PHE A 78 -14.89 -19.90 -4.90
C PHE A 78 -15.64 -21.23 -4.78
N PHE A 79 -16.97 -21.19 -4.74
CA PHE A 79 -17.81 -22.36 -4.57
C PHE A 79 -18.78 -22.54 -5.75
N ASN A 80 -18.89 -23.76 -6.25
CA ASN A 80 -20.06 -24.20 -7.00
C ASN A 80 -21.15 -24.57 -6.01
N VAL A 81 -22.37 -24.09 -6.20
CA VAL A 81 -23.50 -24.45 -5.37
C VAL A 81 -24.33 -25.50 -6.10
N LEU A 82 -24.32 -26.73 -5.60
CA LEU A 82 -25.04 -27.89 -6.14
C LEU A 82 -26.04 -28.37 -5.11
N ASP A 83 -27.31 -28.43 -5.45
CA ASP A 83 -28.40 -28.86 -4.55
C ASP A 83 -28.36 -28.11 -3.19
N ASN A 84 -28.13 -26.81 -3.22
CA ASN A 84 -27.96 -25.93 -2.05
C ASN A 84 -26.72 -26.23 -1.18
N VAL A 85 -25.78 -27.04 -1.65
CA VAL A 85 -24.51 -27.32 -0.97
C VAL A 85 -23.39 -26.55 -1.64
N LYS A 86 -22.62 -25.79 -0.86
CA LYS A 86 -21.42 -25.11 -1.34
C LYS A 86 -20.28 -26.12 -1.49
N VAL A 87 -19.79 -26.34 -2.69
CA VAL A 87 -18.63 -27.19 -3.00
C VAL A 87 -17.48 -26.33 -3.46
N LEU A 88 -16.37 -26.34 -2.70
CA LEU A 88 -15.19 -25.56 -3.02
C LEU A 88 -14.63 -25.94 -4.40
N ASN A 89 -14.45 -24.92 -5.23
CA ASN A 89 -13.78 -25.06 -6.52
C ASN A 89 -12.29 -24.74 -6.36
N ILE A 90 -11.50 -25.79 -6.22
CA ILE A 90 -10.04 -25.69 -6.00
C ILE A 90 -9.28 -25.09 -7.20
N ASP A 91 -9.89 -25.07 -8.39
CA ASP A 91 -9.27 -24.49 -9.60
C ASP A 91 -9.39 -22.97 -9.65
N LEU A 92 -10.35 -22.42 -8.92
CA LEU A 92 -10.63 -20.98 -8.87
C LEU A 92 -10.35 -20.36 -7.49
N SER A 93 -10.04 -21.19 -6.48
CA SER A 93 -9.74 -20.75 -5.13
C SER A 93 -8.24 -20.62 -4.92
N ASN A 94 -7.83 -19.56 -4.22
CA ASN A 94 -6.43 -19.29 -3.90
C ASN A 94 -6.30 -18.42 -2.65
N GLN A 95 -5.06 -18.31 -2.15
CA GLN A 95 -4.67 -17.37 -1.11
C GLN A 95 -3.48 -16.56 -1.63
N PHE A 96 -3.52 -15.25 -1.47
CA PHE A 96 -2.41 -14.37 -1.82
C PHE A 96 -1.90 -13.67 -0.56
N ILE A 97 -0.64 -13.92 -0.22
CA ILE A 97 0.05 -13.31 0.89
C ILE A 97 1.01 -12.27 0.34
N TYR A 98 0.83 -11.02 0.75
CA TYR A 98 1.73 -9.93 0.40
C TYR A 98 2.39 -9.38 1.65
N THR A 99 3.70 -9.22 1.60
CA THR A 99 4.48 -8.56 2.64
C THR A 99 5.28 -7.41 2.06
N GLU A 100 5.32 -6.29 2.77
CA GLU A 100 6.14 -5.15 2.42
C GLU A 100 6.88 -4.62 3.65
N ASN A 101 8.18 -4.46 3.54
CA ASN A 101 9.01 -3.79 4.53
C ASN A 101 9.65 -2.55 3.91
N VAL A 102 9.43 -1.40 4.52
CA VAL A 102 10.01 -0.12 4.09
C VAL A 102 10.86 0.45 5.23
N ASN A 103 12.16 0.58 4.98
CA ASN A 103 13.10 1.21 5.87
C ASN A 103 13.53 2.55 5.30
N ALA A 104 13.37 3.63 6.04
CA ALA A 104 13.69 4.96 5.58
C ALA A 104 14.56 5.71 6.58
N ALA A 105 15.51 6.48 6.07
CA ALA A 105 16.25 7.47 6.80
C ALA A 105 16.16 8.82 6.10
N TYR A 106 16.09 9.90 6.85
CA TYR A 106 15.96 11.24 6.27
C TYR A 106 16.67 12.30 7.13
N VAL A 107 17.08 13.34 6.42
CA VAL A 107 17.66 14.54 7.02
C VAL A 107 17.08 15.76 6.32
N SER A 108 16.83 16.81 7.07
CA SER A 108 16.37 18.10 6.55
C SER A 108 17.03 19.25 7.29
N TYR A 109 17.20 20.33 6.60
CA TYR A 109 17.70 21.56 7.19
C TYR A 109 16.94 22.75 6.63
N SER A 110 16.53 23.65 7.51
CA SER A 110 15.89 24.91 7.14
C SER A 110 16.52 26.09 7.87
N ARG A 111 16.63 27.23 7.17
CA ARG A 111 17.17 28.45 7.73
C ARG A 111 16.49 29.68 7.14
N GLN A 112 16.21 30.65 8.02
CA GLN A 112 15.72 31.97 7.64
C GLN A 112 16.85 33.01 7.78
N LEU A 113 17.15 33.71 6.69
CA LEU A 113 18.16 34.76 6.62
C LEU A 113 17.49 36.06 6.15
N LYS A 114 17.14 36.94 7.09
CA LYS A 114 16.43 38.19 6.79
C LYS A 114 15.17 37.94 5.92
N LYS A 115 15.23 38.30 4.65
CA LYS A 115 14.13 38.15 3.68
C LYS A 115 14.15 36.78 2.98
N TRP A 116 15.20 35.98 3.13
CA TRP A 116 15.37 34.71 2.44
C TRP A 116 15.13 33.54 3.39
N GLY A 117 14.32 32.57 2.96
CA GLY A 117 14.19 31.28 3.60
C GLY A 117 14.72 30.19 2.69
N PHE A 118 15.44 29.23 3.26
CA PHE A 118 16.00 28.07 2.57
C PHE A 118 15.56 26.80 3.28
N ASN A 119 15.21 25.77 2.53
CA ASN A 119 15.06 24.43 3.05
C ASN A 119 15.69 23.43 2.08
N ALA A 120 16.26 22.36 2.61
CA ALA A 120 16.76 21.24 1.86
C ALA A 120 16.54 19.96 2.64
N GLY A 121 16.26 18.87 1.97
CA GLY A 121 16.05 17.56 2.59
C GLY A 121 16.43 16.43 1.65
N LEU A 122 16.83 15.33 2.23
CA LEU A 122 17.07 14.08 1.54
C LEU A 122 16.46 12.94 2.35
N ARG A 123 15.70 12.08 1.70
CA ARG A 123 15.18 10.85 2.25
C ARG A 123 15.63 9.68 1.38
N ALA A 124 16.16 8.64 2.00
CA ALA A 124 16.45 7.36 1.38
C ALA A 124 15.46 6.32 1.89
N GLU A 125 14.90 5.52 0.98
CA GLU A 125 13.98 4.43 1.31
C GLU A 125 14.45 3.14 0.67
N GLN A 126 14.63 2.11 1.47
CA GLN A 126 14.78 0.74 1.02
C GLN A 126 13.44 0.02 1.17
N THR A 127 12.92 -0.52 0.06
CA THR A 127 11.68 -1.30 0.03
C THR A 127 12.01 -2.74 -0.33
N ASN A 128 11.47 -3.66 0.45
CA ASN A 128 11.48 -5.10 0.18
C ASN A 128 10.03 -5.55 0.18
N SER A 129 9.58 -6.12 -0.93
CA SER A 129 8.23 -6.67 -1.03
C SER A 129 8.26 -8.08 -1.59
N GLU A 130 7.34 -8.89 -1.11
CA GLU A 130 7.15 -10.27 -1.53
C GLU A 130 5.65 -10.55 -1.67
N GLY A 131 5.28 -11.13 -2.81
CA GLY A 131 3.93 -11.64 -3.07
C GLY A 131 4.03 -13.15 -3.30
N ASP A 132 3.23 -13.92 -2.56
CA ASP A 132 3.16 -15.38 -2.61
C ASP A 132 1.73 -15.81 -2.91
N LEU A 133 1.52 -16.45 -4.07
CA LEU A 133 0.22 -16.97 -4.50
C LEU A 133 0.15 -18.47 -4.18
N GLN A 134 -0.63 -18.82 -3.19
CA GLN A 134 -0.89 -20.19 -2.79
C GLN A 134 -2.18 -20.69 -3.44
N ALA A 135 -2.05 -21.45 -4.50
CA ALA A 135 -3.16 -22.10 -5.19
C ALA A 135 -3.17 -23.62 -4.86
N TYR A 136 -4.35 -24.22 -4.94
CA TYR A 136 -4.49 -25.69 -4.74
C TYR A 136 -3.81 -26.49 -5.86
N LYS A 137 -3.63 -25.89 -7.04
CA LYS A 137 -2.88 -26.46 -8.15
C LYS A 137 -1.59 -25.68 -8.37
N PRO A 138 -0.50 -26.33 -8.76
CA PRO A 138 0.74 -25.64 -9.09
C PRO A 138 0.52 -24.56 -10.15
N VAL A 139 0.98 -23.34 -9.84
CA VAL A 139 0.97 -22.19 -10.75
C VAL A 139 2.44 -21.81 -11.00
N ASN A 140 2.78 -21.42 -12.23
CA ASN A 140 4.09 -20.88 -12.51
C ASN A 140 4.14 -19.42 -12.01
N ASP A 141 5.32 -19.00 -11.50
CA ASP A 141 5.56 -17.63 -11.00
C ASP A 141 4.65 -17.24 -9.84
N ASP A 142 4.43 -18.18 -8.91
CA ASP A 142 3.62 -18.02 -7.69
C ASP A 142 4.27 -17.11 -6.63
N ASN A 143 5.57 -16.83 -6.77
CA ASN A 143 6.30 -15.94 -5.86
C ASN A 143 7.00 -14.81 -6.63
N VAL A 144 6.77 -13.57 -6.21
CA VAL A 144 7.38 -12.37 -6.78
C VAL A 144 8.05 -11.57 -5.67
N GLN A 145 9.35 -11.30 -5.83
CA GLN A 145 10.13 -10.50 -4.88
C GLN A 145 10.68 -9.26 -5.56
N ARG A 146 10.67 -8.14 -4.83
CA ARG A 146 11.22 -6.86 -5.29
C ARG A 146 12.03 -6.22 -4.19
N HIS A 147 13.23 -5.73 -4.54
CA HIS A 147 14.13 -5.02 -3.65
C HIS A 147 14.66 -3.79 -4.37
N TYR A 148 14.44 -2.61 -3.83
CA TYR A 148 14.93 -1.38 -4.43
C TYR A 148 15.23 -0.31 -3.38
N LEU A 149 16.14 0.60 -3.72
CA LEU A 149 16.53 1.75 -2.93
C LEU A 149 16.23 3.03 -3.72
N ASP A 150 15.43 3.89 -3.14
CA ASP A 150 15.06 5.17 -3.73
C ASP A 150 15.53 6.35 -2.90
N PHE A 151 15.87 7.46 -3.61
CA PHE A 151 16.23 8.71 -3.02
C PHE A 151 15.23 9.81 -3.39
N PHE A 152 14.82 10.56 -2.37
CA PHE A 152 13.83 11.62 -2.47
C PHE A 152 14.44 12.96 -2.02
N PRO A 153 15.15 13.67 -2.91
CA PRO A 153 15.61 15.02 -2.62
C PRO A 153 14.43 15.99 -2.62
N SER A 154 14.51 16.98 -1.73
CA SER A 154 13.59 18.11 -1.66
C SER A 154 14.36 19.37 -1.37
N GLY A 155 13.85 20.52 -1.79
CA GLY A 155 14.46 21.81 -1.50
C GLY A 155 13.55 22.96 -1.88
N GLY A 156 13.78 24.09 -1.25
CA GLY A 156 13.01 25.29 -1.53
C GLY A 156 13.72 26.56 -1.12
N VAL A 157 13.35 27.63 -1.81
CA VAL A 157 13.79 28.98 -1.53
C VAL A 157 12.58 29.88 -1.47
N THR A 158 12.49 30.71 -0.43
CA THR A 158 11.48 31.74 -0.30
C THR A 158 12.12 33.11 -0.22
N TYR A 159 11.49 34.12 -0.83
CA TYR A 159 11.89 35.51 -0.75
C TYR A 159 10.72 36.38 -0.33
N ASN A 160 10.83 37.00 0.83
CA ASN A 160 9.84 37.94 1.36
C ASN A 160 10.15 39.33 0.82
N LEU A 161 9.46 39.74 -0.27
CA LEU A 161 9.62 41.08 -0.86
C LEU A 161 9.17 42.17 0.11
N ASN A 162 7.98 41.97 0.70
CA ASN A 162 7.38 42.84 1.73
C ASN A 162 6.39 42.02 2.57
N GLN A 163 5.67 42.65 3.49
CA GLN A 163 4.68 41.99 4.36
C GLN A 163 3.50 41.34 3.64
N LYS A 164 3.25 41.71 2.36
CA LYS A 164 2.10 41.21 1.60
C LYS A 164 2.50 40.22 0.49
N ASN A 165 3.78 40.23 0.07
CA ASN A 165 4.22 39.47 -1.10
C ASN A 165 5.45 38.61 -0.76
N THR A 166 5.32 37.31 -1.03
CA THR A 166 6.38 36.30 -0.89
C THR A 166 6.46 35.50 -2.19
N PHE A 167 7.68 35.33 -2.70
CA PHE A 167 7.98 34.41 -3.79
C PHE A 167 8.53 33.11 -3.22
N ALA A 168 8.08 31.98 -3.75
CA ALA A 168 8.57 30.67 -3.33
C ALA A 168 8.84 29.79 -4.56
N LEU A 169 9.98 29.08 -4.53
CA LEU A 169 10.33 28.04 -5.48
C LEU A 169 10.62 26.77 -4.69
N ASN A 170 9.91 25.69 -5.00
CA ASN A 170 10.09 24.41 -4.34
C ASN A 170 10.29 23.29 -5.36
N TYR A 171 11.13 22.34 -5.00
CA TYR A 171 11.36 21.09 -5.72
C TYR A 171 11.21 19.90 -4.77
N SER A 172 10.54 18.85 -5.21
CA SER A 172 10.53 17.57 -4.50
C SER A 172 10.35 16.42 -5.49
N ARG A 173 11.16 15.37 -5.33
CA ARG A 173 10.91 14.06 -5.98
C ARG A 173 9.97 13.26 -5.11
N ARG A 174 8.97 12.64 -5.73
CA ARG A 174 8.04 11.70 -5.08
C ARG A 174 7.84 10.47 -5.97
N VAL A 175 7.55 9.33 -5.36
CA VAL A 175 7.10 8.13 -6.04
C VAL A 175 5.62 7.94 -5.74
N ASN A 176 4.84 7.65 -6.79
CA ASN A 176 3.49 7.11 -6.64
C ASN A 176 3.61 5.59 -6.77
N ARG A 177 3.43 4.88 -5.66
CA ARG A 177 3.43 3.42 -5.68
C ARG A 177 2.06 2.94 -6.11
N PRO A 178 1.96 1.99 -7.05
CA PRO A 178 0.69 1.33 -7.34
C PRO A 178 0.16 0.67 -6.07
N SER A 179 -1.16 0.59 -5.95
CA SER A 179 -1.76 -0.18 -4.87
C SER A 179 -1.47 -1.68 -5.07
N TYR A 180 -1.53 -2.47 -3.99
CA TYR A 180 -1.36 -3.92 -4.10
C TYR A 180 -2.45 -4.57 -4.99
N GLN A 181 -3.56 -3.89 -5.23
CA GLN A 181 -4.63 -4.33 -6.13
C GLN A 181 -4.28 -4.15 -7.61
N ASP A 182 -3.23 -3.38 -7.91
CA ASP A 182 -2.75 -3.09 -9.27
C ASP A 182 -1.52 -3.96 -9.63
N LEU A 183 -1.11 -4.86 -8.74
CA LEU A 183 0.01 -5.80 -8.89
C LEU A 183 -0.48 -7.19 -9.25
#